data_5d60c821662271011e9e70851288e5dc
#
_entry.id   5d60c821662271011e9e70851288e5dc
#
_cell.length_a   1.000
_cell.length_b   1.000
_cell.length_c   1.000
_cell.angle_alpha   90.00
_cell.angle_beta   90.00
_cell.angle_gamma   90.00
#
_symmetry.space_group_name_H-M   'P 1'
#
loop_
_entity.id
_entity.type
_entity.pdbx_description
1 polymer ?
#
loop_
_entity_poly.entity_id
_entity_poly.type
_entity_poly.pdbx_seq_one_letter_code
_entity_poly.pdbx_strand_id
1 'polypeptide(L)'
;SVSDVEIIDDREVETSASYMCDATEVGNVILAGTVSAVREKETKNGKPFFIIDFSDTTAKMSGVYFSKKNTVDKIRASVIVGADIIVKGKLSFYKEKNLSLTIDKINLCKFPDDFEIEKFPPKPVPSRYRKVFPEKATTLKVTSMFDTEKPLPDEVLNATYVAVDIETTGLNPSFDEITEIAAVKIVNGKISETWTTLIDPKKKLDPENIAITGITDEMLQGKPDVKEVIGDFLLFVKDSVVVGHNFVEFDKKFLDKAAEKCEYEFNNDMIDTWPLSMDLVPGLKKYKLNFVADYFHIEFHHHRALSDAWATAEIFIELMRVKYEKEHKNS
;
A
#
# COMPACT_ATOMS: atom_id res chain seq x y z
N SER A 1 11.71 8.79 24.06
CA SER A 1 12.66 7.72 24.49
C SER A 1 11.91 6.60 25.19
N VAL A 2 12.34 5.37 25.02
CA VAL A 2 11.82 4.20 25.76
C VAL A 2 12.44 4.11 27.15
N SER A 3 11.84 3.31 28.04
CA SER A 3 12.32 3.04 29.39
C SER A 3 12.57 1.54 29.62
N ASP A 4 13.04 1.18 30.81
CA ASP A 4 13.21 -0.21 31.28
C ASP A 4 13.87 -1.13 30.25
N VAL A 5 15.00 -0.69 29.68
CA VAL A 5 15.73 -1.48 28.68
C VAL A 5 16.36 -2.71 29.33
N GLU A 6 15.93 -3.90 28.90
CA GLU A 6 16.52 -5.18 29.30
C GLU A 6 17.43 -5.70 28.18
N ILE A 7 18.71 -5.86 28.51
CA ILE A 7 19.73 -6.34 27.57
C ILE A 7 19.57 -7.85 27.33
N ILE A 8 19.29 -8.23 26.07
CA ILE A 8 19.08 -9.63 25.70
C ILE A 8 20.14 -10.20 24.74
N ASP A 9 20.94 -9.34 24.10
CA ASP A 9 22.00 -9.75 23.15
C ASP A 9 23.43 -9.35 23.61
N ASP A 10 23.63 -9.15 24.91
CA ASP A 10 24.90 -8.73 25.55
C ASP A 10 25.38 -7.31 25.17
N ARG A 11 24.52 -6.52 24.50
CA ARG A 11 24.85 -5.18 24.04
C ARG A 11 23.68 -4.23 24.24
N GLU A 12 23.93 -3.10 24.87
CA GLU A 12 22.95 -2.08 25.12
C GLU A 12 22.63 -1.26 23.83
N VAL A 13 21.37 -0.92 23.65
CA VAL A 13 20.88 0.04 22.64
C VAL A 13 20.53 1.34 23.35
N GLU A 14 20.87 2.49 22.74
CA GLU A 14 20.51 3.81 23.25
C GLU A 14 18.97 3.92 23.31
N THR A 15 18.42 4.59 24.34
CA THR A 15 16.98 4.64 24.61
C THR A 15 16.19 5.59 23.68
N SER A 16 16.86 6.40 22.87
CA SER A 16 16.24 7.34 21.94
C SER A 16 16.06 6.70 20.59
N ALA A 17 14.83 6.30 20.25
CA ALA A 17 14.47 5.75 18.96
C ALA A 17 13.79 6.81 18.06
N SER A 18 13.97 6.68 16.75
CA SER A 18 13.21 7.40 15.75
C SER A 18 11.88 6.68 15.48
N TYR A 19 10.88 7.40 14.96
CA TYR A 19 9.67 6.77 14.44
C TYR A 19 9.98 5.96 13.18
N MET A 20 9.26 4.86 12.99
CA MET A 20 9.46 4.00 11.82
C MET A 20 9.12 4.71 10.50
N CYS A 21 8.14 5.62 10.49
CA CYS A 21 7.80 6.41 9.31
C CYS A 21 8.95 7.33 8.85
N ASP A 22 9.86 7.72 9.77
CA ASP A 22 11.01 8.57 9.45
C ASP A 22 12.22 7.76 8.95
N ALA A 23 12.18 6.43 9.06
CA ALA A 23 13.26 5.53 8.65
C ALA A 23 13.20 5.19 7.15
N THR A 24 13.32 6.21 6.30
CA THR A 24 13.12 6.13 4.85
C THR A 24 14.42 6.12 4.04
N GLU A 25 15.56 6.39 4.68
CA GLU A 25 16.85 6.51 4.01
C GLU A 25 17.84 5.42 4.46
N VAL A 26 18.77 5.09 3.57
CA VAL A 26 19.89 4.18 3.87
C VAL A 26 20.76 4.79 4.97
N GLY A 27 21.01 4.03 6.03
CA GLY A 27 21.81 4.51 7.14
C GLY A 27 21.62 3.70 8.43
N ASN A 28 22.26 4.15 9.48
CA ASN A 28 22.08 3.57 10.82
C ASN A 28 20.81 4.14 11.45
N VAL A 29 20.01 3.27 12.04
CA VAL A 29 18.76 3.64 12.70
C VAL A 29 18.64 2.98 14.07
N ILE A 30 17.93 3.64 14.97
CA ILE A 30 17.44 3.08 16.23
C ILE A 30 15.93 3.18 16.18
N LEU A 31 15.27 2.04 16.25
CA LEU A 31 13.81 1.92 16.14
C LEU A 31 13.28 1.14 17.34
N ALA A 32 12.07 1.49 17.79
CA ALA A 32 11.36 0.74 18.81
C ALA A 32 9.96 0.38 18.33
N GLY A 33 9.47 -0.80 18.71
CA GLY A 33 8.15 -1.25 18.30
C GLY A 33 7.72 -2.53 19.00
N THR A 34 6.43 -2.84 18.88
CA THR A 34 5.84 -4.08 19.37
C THR A 34 5.96 -5.17 18.32
N VAL A 35 6.45 -6.33 18.70
CA VAL A 35 6.65 -7.49 17.82
C VAL A 35 5.30 -8.05 17.36
N SER A 36 5.10 -8.18 16.06
CA SER A 36 3.91 -8.76 15.45
C SER A 36 4.12 -10.17 14.89
N ALA A 37 5.35 -10.51 14.47
CA ALA A 37 5.71 -11.87 14.07
C ALA A 37 7.22 -12.12 14.24
N VAL A 38 7.58 -13.38 14.51
CA VAL A 38 8.96 -13.85 14.55
C VAL A 38 9.07 -15.14 13.76
N ARG A 39 10.06 -15.21 12.87
CA ARG A 39 10.36 -16.39 12.05
C ARG A 39 11.83 -16.74 12.19
N GLU A 40 12.11 -17.90 12.76
CA GLU A 40 13.47 -18.43 12.82
C GLU A 40 13.81 -19.18 11.54
N LYS A 41 15.00 -18.94 11.00
CA LYS A 41 15.56 -19.61 9.84
C LYS A 41 17.03 -19.95 10.09
N GLU A 42 17.59 -20.77 9.23
CA GLU A 42 19.02 -21.12 9.26
C GLU A 42 19.73 -20.63 8.00
N THR A 43 20.96 -20.17 8.19
CA THR A 43 21.89 -19.89 7.10
C THR A 43 22.36 -21.21 6.46
N LYS A 44 23.00 -21.15 5.29
CA LYS A 44 23.61 -22.32 4.63
C LYS A 44 24.59 -23.08 5.51
N ASN A 45 25.15 -22.44 6.55
CA ASN A 45 26.12 -23.03 7.47
C ASN A 45 25.44 -23.46 8.81
N GLY A 46 24.12 -23.60 8.85
CA GLY A 46 23.38 -24.04 10.03
C GLY A 46 23.33 -23.02 11.19
N LYS A 47 23.62 -21.74 10.94
CA LYS A 47 23.50 -20.70 11.97
C LYS A 47 22.10 -20.14 11.99
N PRO A 48 21.41 -20.09 13.15
CA PRO A 48 20.08 -19.52 13.24
C PRO A 48 20.11 -18.00 13.05
N PHE A 49 19.08 -17.48 12.39
CA PHE A 49 18.78 -16.06 12.30
C PHE A 49 17.27 -15.83 12.40
N PHE A 50 16.89 -14.64 12.80
CA PHE A 50 15.48 -14.29 13.01
C PHE A 50 15.06 -13.21 12.03
N ILE A 51 13.87 -13.38 11.46
CA ILE A 51 13.15 -12.33 10.77
C ILE A 51 12.08 -11.86 11.75
N ILE A 52 12.16 -10.60 12.16
CA ILE A 52 11.31 -9.99 13.18
C ILE A 52 10.49 -8.91 12.54
N ASP A 53 9.17 -9.09 12.54
CA ASP A 53 8.23 -8.07 12.10
C ASP A 53 7.74 -7.33 13.35
N PHE A 54 7.84 -6.02 13.36
CA PHE A 54 7.46 -5.18 14.48
C PHE A 54 6.93 -3.83 13.98
N SER A 55 6.14 -3.18 14.80
CA SER A 55 5.51 -1.92 14.45
C SER A 55 5.54 -0.95 15.63
N ASP A 56 5.74 0.31 15.32
CA ASP A 56 5.28 1.38 16.18
C ASP A 56 3.90 1.85 15.67
N THR A 57 3.44 2.97 16.21
CA THR A 57 2.15 3.54 15.85
C THR A 57 2.15 4.25 14.49
N THR A 58 3.32 4.43 13.85
CA THR A 58 3.51 5.17 12.60
C THR A 58 3.70 4.27 11.40
N ALA A 59 4.34 3.10 11.56
CA ALA A 59 4.63 2.17 10.47
C ALA A 59 4.92 0.75 10.99
N LYS A 60 5.09 -0.18 10.04
CA LYS A 60 5.56 -1.55 10.28
C LYS A 60 6.89 -1.76 9.59
N MET A 61 7.77 -2.53 10.22
CA MET A 61 9.07 -2.87 9.66
C MET A 61 9.41 -4.33 9.88
N SER A 62 10.15 -4.89 8.94
CA SER A 62 10.72 -6.25 9.03
C SER A 62 12.24 -6.14 9.11
N GLY A 63 12.85 -6.71 10.13
CA GLY A 63 14.28 -6.72 10.33
C GLY A 63 14.86 -8.12 10.41
N VAL A 64 16.09 -8.29 9.91
CA VAL A 64 16.84 -9.55 10.01
C VAL A 64 17.89 -9.43 11.11
N TYR A 65 17.83 -10.33 12.09
CA TYR A 65 18.77 -10.40 13.20
C TYR A 65 19.58 -11.71 13.17
N PHE A 66 20.89 -11.60 13.08
CA PHE A 66 21.81 -12.75 13.14
C PHE A 66 22.28 -12.92 14.58
N SER A 67 21.70 -13.91 15.28
CA SER A 67 22.04 -14.18 16.69
C SER A 67 23.45 -14.77 16.87
N LYS A 68 24.05 -14.47 18.02
CA LYS A 68 25.26 -15.14 18.46
C LYS A 68 24.90 -16.48 19.13
N LYS A 69 25.81 -17.45 19.14
CA LYS A 69 25.58 -18.78 19.71
C LYS A 69 25.15 -18.75 21.19
N ASN A 70 25.70 -17.80 21.97
CA ASN A 70 25.40 -17.64 23.39
C ASN A 70 24.13 -16.84 23.70
N THR A 71 23.51 -16.16 22.70
CA THR A 71 22.32 -15.33 22.92
C THR A 71 21.09 -15.91 22.27
N VAL A 72 21.18 -16.92 21.42
CA VAL A 72 20.09 -17.45 20.62
C VAL A 72 18.90 -17.90 21.46
N ASP A 73 19.11 -18.60 22.56
CA ASP A 73 18.04 -19.10 23.42
C ASP A 73 17.35 -17.96 24.19
N LYS A 74 18.13 -16.95 24.60
CA LYS A 74 17.57 -15.75 25.23
C LYS A 74 16.70 -14.96 24.23
N ILE A 75 17.13 -14.83 22.97
CA ILE A 75 16.33 -14.21 21.90
C ILE A 75 15.03 -14.99 21.66
N ARG A 76 15.08 -16.32 21.54
CA ARG A 76 13.87 -17.17 21.38
C ARG A 76 12.88 -16.99 22.53
N ALA A 77 13.38 -16.87 23.76
CA ALA A 77 12.53 -16.71 24.93
C ALA A 77 11.92 -15.31 25.09
N SER A 78 12.64 -14.28 24.65
CA SER A 78 12.31 -12.88 24.95
C SER A 78 11.64 -12.16 23.78
N VAL A 79 12.04 -12.44 22.53
CA VAL A 79 11.50 -11.78 21.33
C VAL A 79 10.30 -12.59 20.84
N ILE A 80 9.17 -12.37 21.47
CA ILE A 80 7.90 -13.05 21.18
C ILE A 80 6.85 -12.03 20.70
N VAL A 81 5.78 -12.49 20.08
CA VAL A 81 4.67 -11.63 19.65
C VAL A 81 4.10 -10.89 20.87
N GLY A 82 3.94 -9.57 20.75
CA GLY A 82 3.49 -8.68 21.82
C GLY A 82 4.62 -8.12 22.70
N ALA A 83 5.88 -8.55 22.53
CA ALA A 83 7.00 -7.95 23.23
C ALA A 83 7.38 -6.60 22.62
N ASP A 84 7.67 -5.62 23.47
CA ASP A 84 8.22 -4.33 23.04
C ASP A 84 9.73 -4.42 22.95
N ILE A 85 10.26 -4.07 21.80
CA ILE A 85 11.69 -4.14 21.52
C ILE A 85 12.24 -2.78 21.06
N ILE A 86 13.50 -2.56 21.35
CA ILE A 86 14.31 -1.50 20.74
C ILE A 86 15.50 -2.14 20.02
N VAL A 87 15.69 -1.72 18.78
CA VAL A 87 16.71 -2.25 17.89
C VAL A 87 17.61 -1.15 17.36
N LYS A 88 18.91 -1.44 17.24
CA LYS A 88 19.86 -0.65 16.46
C LYS A 88 20.27 -1.49 15.26
N GLY A 89 20.20 -0.89 14.08
CA GLY A 89 20.52 -1.59 12.86
C GLY A 89 20.85 -0.65 11.72
N LYS A 90 20.98 -1.25 10.55
CA LYS A 90 21.28 -0.53 9.31
C LYS A 90 20.20 -0.80 8.27
N LEU A 91 19.64 0.28 7.73
CA LEU A 91 18.82 0.24 6.52
C LEU A 91 19.72 0.22 5.29
N SER A 92 19.46 -0.72 4.39
CA SER A 92 20.16 -0.86 3.12
C SER A 92 19.21 -1.38 2.05
N PHE A 93 19.53 -1.18 0.77
CA PHE A 93 18.75 -1.78 -0.31
C PHE A 93 19.10 -3.27 -0.50
N TYR A 94 18.08 -4.12 -0.47
CA TYR A 94 18.21 -5.51 -0.90
C TYR A 94 17.85 -5.63 -2.37
N LYS A 95 18.80 -6.11 -3.19
CA LYS A 95 18.66 -6.23 -4.66
C LYS A 95 18.23 -4.92 -5.35
N GLU A 96 18.75 -3.79 -4.87
CA GLU A 96 18.51 -2.44 -5.42
C GLU A 96 17.04 -1.97 -5.43
N LYS A 97 16.10 -2.72 -4.83
CA LYS A 97 14.66 -2.45 -4.97
C LYS A 97 13.91 -2.25 -3.64
N ASN A 98 14.33 -2.88 -2.55
CA ASN A 98 13.59 -2.82 -1.30
C ASN A 98 14.50 -2.41 -0.14
N LEU A 99 14.02 -1.47 0.68
CA LEU A 99 14.68 -1.10 1.92
C LEU A 99 14.57 -2.29 2.90
N SER A 100 15.70 -2.75 3.41
CA SER A 100 15.80 -3.88 4.33
C SER A 100 16.57 -3.47 5.58
N LEU A 101 16.02 -3.81 6.74
CA LEU A 101 16.67 -3.58 8.03
C LEU A 101 17.51 -4.81 8.42
N THR A 102 18.81 -4.61 8.57
CA THR A 102 19.67 -5.56 9.28
C THR A 102 19.84 -5.09 10.72
N ILE A 103 19.39 -5.89 11.67
CA ILE A 103 19.44 -5.57 13.09
C ILE A 103 20.82 -5.99 13.62
N ASP A 104 21.55 -5.03 14.20
CA ASP A 104 22.84 -5.27 14.82
C ASP A 104 22.74 -5.56 16.32
N LYS A 105 21.79 -4.87 17.01
CA LYS A 105 21.53 -5.01 18.44
C LYS A 105 20.03 -5.00 18.70
N ILE A 106 19.60 -5.78 19.68
CA ILE A 106 18.20 -5.89 20.09
C ILE A 106 18.09 -6.02 21.61
N ASN A 107 17.19 -5.24 22.21
CA ASN A 107 16.85 -5.31 23.63
C ASN A 107 15.33 -5.26 23.80
N LEU A 108 14.83 -5.74 24.95
CA LEU A 108 13.47 -5.43 25.37
C LEU A 108 13.41 -4.00 25.91
N CYS A 109 12.24 -3.39 25.82
CA CYS A 109 12.00 -2.05 26.37
C CYS A 109 10.56 -1.91 26.82
N LYS A 110 10.22 -0.75 27.40
CA LYS A 110 8.83 -0.31 27.61
C LYS A 110 8.62 1.04 26.97
N PHE A 111 7.47 1.19 26.33
CA PHE A 111 7.01 2.50 25.91
C PHE A 111 6.57 3.31 27.13
N PRO A 112 6.73 4.65 27.12
CA PRO A 112 6.18 5.51 28.16
C PRO A 112 4.66 5.34 28.28
N ASP A 113 4.15 5.39 29.50
CA ASP A 113 2.68 5.28 29.76
C ASP A 113 1.88 6.42 29.11
N ASP A 114 2.54 7.55 28.88
CA ASP A 114 2.02 8.75 28.20
C ASP A 114 2.46 8.82 26.72
N PHE A 115 2.84 7.69 26.14
CA PHE A 115 3.20 7.62 24.72
C PHE A 115 1.95 7.86 23.85
N GLU A 116 1.56 9.13 23.80
CA GLU A 116 0.60 9.62 22.82
C GLU A 116 1.36 9.98 21.55
N ILE A 117 0.93 9.39 20.44
CA ILE A 117 1.28 9.95 19.14
C ILE A 117 0.68 11.35 19.13
N GLU A 118 1.53 12.37 18.94
CA GLU A 118 1.01 13.65 18.52
C GLU A 118 0.21 13.40 17.25
N LYS A 119 -1.09 13.32 17.37
CA LYS A 119 -1.98 13.33 16.21
C LYS A 119 -1.88 14.73 15.63
N PHE A 120 -0.98 14.88 14.67
CA PHE A 120 -1.02 16.10 13.87
C PHE A 120 -2.42 16.21 13.29
N PRO A 121 -3.04 17.40 13.33
CA PRO A 121 -4.34 17.58 12.69
C PRO A 121 -4.22 17.13 11.23
N PRO A 122 -5.24 16.44 10.70
CA PRO A 122 -5.21 15.96 9.31
C PRO A 122 -4.86 17.14 8.39
N LYS A 123 -3.89 16.94 7.52
CA LYS A 123 -3.47 17.97 6.57
C LYS A 123 -4.64 18.33 5.65
N PRO A 124 -4.84 19.59 5.31
CA PRO A 124 -6.01 20.02 4.56
C PRO A 124 -6.01 19.40 3.15
N VAL A 125 -7.16 18.89 2.73
CA VAL A 125 -7.43 18.52 1.34
C VAL A 125 -7.89 19.78 0.61
N PRO A 126 -7.46 20.02 -0.65
CA PRO A 126 -7.96 21.13 -1.46
C PRO A 126 -9.49 21.18 -1.52
N SER A 127 -10.06 22.36 -1.55
CA SER A 127 -11.51 22.56 -1.58
C SER A 127 -12.10 22.67 -2.98
N ARG A 128 -11.24 22.70 -4.02
CA ARG A 128 -11.65 22.84 -5.42
C ARG A 128 -10.62 22.22 -6.37
N TYR A 129 -11.11 21.69 -7.48
CA TYR A 129 -10.27 21.26 -8.61
C TYR A 129 -9.53 22.45 -9.26
N ARG A 130 -8.30 22.22 -9.67
CA ARG A 130 -7.42 23.26 -10.26
C ARG A 130 -7.01 22.94 -11.68
N LYS A 131 -6.69 21.70 -11.99
CA LYS A 131 -6.11 21.27 -13.27
C LYS A 131 -6.93 20.16 -13.95
N VAL A 132 -7.33 19.15 -13.19
CA VAL A 132 -7.99 17.97 -13.71
C VAL A 132 -9.36 17.83 -13.04
N PHE A 133 -10.39 17.73 -13.85
CA PHE A 133 -11.78 17.66 -13.38
C PHE A 133 -12.33 16.26 -13.61
N PRO A 134 -13.24 15.78 -12.75
CA PRO A 134 -13.91 14.52 -13.00
C PRO A 134 -14.82 14.58 -14.23
N GLU A 135 -14.92 13.44 -14.89
CA GLU A 135 -15.81 13.26 -16.05
C GLU A 135 -16.88 12.22 -15.73
N LYS A 136 -18.06 12.36 -16.32
CA LYS A 136 -19.08 11.31 -16.21
C LYS A 136 -18.60 10.05 -16.91
N ALA A 137 -18.72 8.93 -16.24
CA ALA A 137 -18.39 7.65 -16.82
C ALA A 137 -19.37 7.32 -17.96
N THR A 138 -18.85 7.11 -19.15
CA THR A 138 -19.63 6.66 -20.31
C THR A 138 -19.57 5.14 -20.35
N THR A 139 -20.59 4.46 -19.87
CA THR A 139 -20.69 3.01 -19.95
C THR A 139 -20.96 2.61 -21.40
N LEU A 140 -20.01 1.93 -22.02
CA LEU A 140 -20.20 1.33 -23.36
C LEU A 140 -20.98 0.00 -23.32
N LYS A 141 -21.33 -0.50 -22.13
CA LYS A 141 -22.14 -1.71 -21.99
C LYS A 141 -23.62 -1.39 -22.20
N VAL A 142 -24.17 -1.89 -23.31
CA VAL A 142 -25.62 -2.03 -23.48
C VAL A 142 -26.06 -3.10 -22.48
N THR A 143 -26.57 -2.67 -21.34
CA THR A 143 -27.25 -3.59 -20.40
C THR A 143 -28.43 -4.23 -21.13
N SER A 144 -28.40 -5.55 -21.28
CA SER A 144 -29.54 -6.30 -21.76
C SER A 144 -30.72 -6.06 -20.81
N MET A 145 -31.89 -5.83 -21.33
CA MET A 145 -33.14 -5.68 -20.54
C MET A 145 -33.47 -6.91 -19.68
N PHE A 146 -32.69 -7.99 -19.81
CA PHE A 146 -32.83 -9.26 -19.09
C PHE A 146 -31.74 -9.48 -18.02
N ASP A 147 -30.78 -8.56 -17.88
CA ASP A 147 -29.81 -8.60 -16.78
C ASP A 147 -30.51 -8.19 -15.48
N THR A 148 -31.04 -9.16 -14.77
CA THR A 148 -31.42 -8.99 -13.35
C THR A 148 -30.15 -8.68 -12.60
N GLU A 149 -29.97 -7.41 -12.19
CA GLU A 149 -28.83 -7.02 -11.36
C GLU A 149 -28.80 -7.90 -10.12
N LYS A 150 -27.73 -8.67 -9.96
CA LYS A 150 -27.51 -9.46 -8.74
C LYS A 150 -27.43 -8.50 -7.56
N PRO A 151 -27.99 -8.87 -6.39
CA PRO A 151 -27.99 -8.00 -5.24
C PRO A 151 -26.57 -7.71 -4.73
N LEU A 152 -26.41 -6.56 -4.11
CA LEU A 152 -25.17 -6.09 -3.47
C LEU A 152 -25.42 -5.90 -1.97
N PRO A 153 -24.38 -6.03 -1.13
CA PRO A 153 -24.48 -5.70 0.29
C PRO A 153 -24.87 -4.23 0.51
N ASP A 154 -25.59 -3.95 1.58
CA ASP A 154 -26.03 -2.60 1.94
C ASP A 154 -24.84 -1.63 2.10
N GLU A 155 -23.70 -2.11 2.56
CA GLU A 155 -22.47 -1.32 2.68
C GLU A 155 -22.02 -0.74 1.34
N VAL A 156 -22.21 -1.48 0.22
CA VAL A 156 -21.84 -1.00 -1.12
C VAL A 156 -22.87 0.00 -1.65
N LEU A 157 -24.13 -0.16 -1.26
CA LEU A 157 -25.21 0.73 -1.68
C LEU A 157 -25.21 2.07 -0.92
N ASN A 158 -24.67 2.09 0.31
CA ASN A 158 -24.72 3.26 1.20
C ASN A 158 -23.39 4.02 1.31
N ALA A 159 -22.33 3.57 0.64
CA ALA A 159 -21.04 4.25 0.64
C ALA A 159 -20.57 4.57 -0.78
N THR A 160 -19.61 5.46 -0.87
CA THR A 160 -18.90 5.79 -2.12
C THR A 160 -17.54 5.07 -2.13
N TYR A 161 -17.24 4.41 -3.22
CA TYR A 161 -15.95 3.76 -3.45
C TYR A 161 -15.25 4.39 -4.64
N VAL A 162 -13.93 4.39 -4.63
CA VAL A 162 -13.13 4.86 -5.76
C VAL A 162 -12.04 3.85 -6.06
N ALA A 163 -12.14 3.18 -7.19
CA ALA A 163 -11.08 2.30 -7.68
C ALA A 163 -9.94 3.15 -8.26
N VAL A 164 -8.71 2.85 -7.86
CA VAL A 164 -7.51 3.64 -8.20
C VAL A 164 -6.43 2.73 -8.75
N ASP A 165 -5.74 3.21 -9.77
CA ASP A 165 -4.55 2.60 -10.34
C ASP A 165 -3.59 3.68 -10.81
N ILE A 166 -2.27 3.39 -10.82
CA ILE A 166 -1.24 4.30 -11.28
C ILE A 166 -0.25 3.62 -12.23
N GLU A 167 0.31 4.39 -13.16
CA GLU A 167 1.51 4.00 -13.88
C GLU A 167 2.71 4.81 -13.37
N THR A 168 3.89 4.20 -13.40
CA THR A 168 5.11 4.78 -12.82
C THR A 168 6.31 4.55 -13.72
N THR A 169 7.39 5.30 -13.50
CA THR A 169 8.66 5.11 -14.23
C THR A 169 9.44 3.87 -13.82
N GLY A 170 8.99 3.16 -12.77
CA GLY A 170 9.60 1.97 -12.23
C GLY A 170 8.95 1.54 -10.93
N LEU A 171 9.55 0.60 -10.20
CA LEU A 171 8.92 -0.08 -9.08
C LEU A 171 9.29 0.48 -7.70
N ASN A 172 10.21 1.44 -7.62
CA ASN A 172 10.71 1.93 -6.35
C ASN A 172 10.25 3.36 -6.06
N PRO A 173 9.32 3.59 -5.13
CA PRO A 173 8.79 4.92 -4.82
C PRO A 173 9.85 5.92 -4.34
N SER A 174 11.03 5.47 -3.88
CA SER A 174 12.13 6.38 -3.52
C SER A 174 12.82 7.02 -4.72
N PHE A 175 12.81 6.38 -5.88
CA PHE A 175 13.55 6.82 -7.08
C PHE A 175 12.65 7.02 -8.28
N ASP A 176 11.50 6.37 -8.29
CA ASP A 176 10.57 6.40 -9.40
C ASP A 176 9.44 7.39 -9.15
N GLU A 177 8.85 7.85 -10.23
CA GLU A 177 7.81 8.87 -10.22
C GLU A 177 6.55 8.36 -10.93
N ILE A 178 5.41 8.93 -10.60
CA ILE A 178 4.13 8.61 -11.23
C ILE A 178 4.09 9.23 -12.63
N THR A 179 3.59 8.48 -13.61
CA THR A 179 3.39 8.90 -15.00
C THR A 179 1.92 8.98 -15.40
N GLU A 180 1.03 8.24 -14.73
CA GLU A 180 -0.42 8.32 -14.90
C GLU A 180 -1.10 8.03 -13.55
N ILE A 181 -2.18 8.74 -13.23
CA ILE A 181 -3.10 8.38 -12.16
C ILE A 181 -4.50 8.26 -12.76
N ALA A 182 -5.22 7.23 -12.39
CA ALA A 182 -6.62 7.08 -12.74
C ALA A 182 -7.45 6.65 -11.54
N ALA A 183 -8.69 7.12 -11.49
CA ALA A 183 -9.65 6.84 -10.45
C ALA A 183 -11.04 6.70 -11.03
N VAL A 184 -11.78 5.67 -10.61
CA VAL A 184 -13.12 5.33 -11.07
C VAL A 184 -14.06 5.27 -9.87
N LYS A 185 -15.04 6.18 -9.84
CA LYS A 185 -15.97 6.33 -8.72
C LYS A 185 -17.18 5.40 -8.86
N ILE A 186 -17.49 4.72 -7.77
CA ILE A 186 -18.63 3.82 -7.65
C ILE A 186 -19.59 4.41 -6.61
N VAL A 187 -20.82 4.65 -7.03
CA VAL A 187 -21.90 5.15 -6.18
C VAL A 187 -23.10 4.21 -6.32
N ASN A 188 -23.67 3.79 -5.20
CA ASN A 188 -24.80 2.83 -5.19
C ASN A 188 -24.51 1.56 -6.04
N GLY A 189 -23.27 1.05 -5.97
CA GLY A 189 -22.82 -0.13 -6.71
C GLY A 189 -22.67 0.06 -8.22
N LYS A 190 -22.68 1.31 -8.72
CA LYS A 190 -22.54 1.62 -10.15
C LYS A 190 -21.40 2.60 -10.40
N ILE A 191 -20.64 2.38 -11.46
CA ILE A 191 -19.61 3.34 -11.92
C ILE A 191 -20.31 4.62 -12.37
N SER A 192 -19.89 5.76 -11.83
CA SER A 192 -20.53 7.07 -12.02
C SER A 192 -19.65 8.12 -12.66
N GLU A 193 -18.40 8.22 -12.22
CA GLU A 193 -17.45 9.23 -12.68
C GLU A 193 -16.05 8.64 -12.80
N THR A 194 -15.23 9.26 -13.61
CA THR A 194 -13.80 8.97 -13.76
C THR A 194 -12.97 10.23 -13.54
N TRP A 195 -11.77 10.06 -13.08
CA TRP A 195 -10.74 11.08 -12.99
C TRP A 195 -9.42 10.47 -13.47
N THR A 196 -8.76 11.06 -14.43
CA THR A 196 -7.48 10.54 -14.93
C THR A 196 -6.61 11.63 -15.50
N THR A 197 -5.30 11.45 -15.38
CA THR A 197 -4.32 12.36 -15.98
C THR A 197 -2.97 11.68 -16.19
N LEU A 198 -2.34 12.00 -17.33
CA LEU A 198 -0.91 11.78 -17.51
C LEU A 198 -0.12 12.84 -16.74
N ILE A 199 1.05 12.45 -16.23
CA ILE A 199 1.91 13.27 -15.37
C ILE A 199 3.33 13.25 -15.92
N ASP A 200 3.93 14.42 -16.07
CA ASP A 200 5.33 14.56 -16.46
C ASP A 200 6.25 14.28 -15.26
N PRO A 201 6.99 13.14 -15.24
CA PRO A 201 7.85 12.75 -14.12
C PRO A 201 9.15 13.57 -14.05
N LYS A 202 9.36 14.52 -14.97
CA LYS A 202 10.59 15.34 -15.10
C LYS A 202 11.87 14.50 -15.28
N LYS A 203 11.71 13.28 -15.76
CA LYS A 203 12.82 12.39 -16.14
C LYS A 203 12.45 11.58 -17.38
N LYS A 204 13.47 11.11 -18.09
CA LYS A 204 13.30 10.29 -19.28
C LYS A 204 12.84 8.87 -18.89
N LEU A 205 11.95 8.29 -19.69
CA LEU A 205 11.46 6.93 -19.47
C LEU A 205 12.45 5.90 -20.00
N ASP A 206 12.57 4.78 -19.30
CA ASP A 206 13.30 3.62 -19.80
C ASP A 206 12.51 2.93 -20.91
N PRO A 207 13.19 2.45 -21.98
CA PRO A 207 12.53 1.73 -23.07
C PRO A 207 11.70 0.52 -22.62
N GLU A 208 12.13 -0.17 -21.55
CA GLU A 208 11.40 -1.29 -20.96
C GLU A 208 10.09 -0.82 -20.32
N ASN A 209 10.08 0.32 -19.63
CA ASN A 209 8.90 0.91 -19.06
C ASN A 209 7.90 1.34 -20.16
N ILE A 210 8.39 1.99 -21.21
CA ILE A 210 7.58 2.35 -22.38
C ILE A 210 6.94 1.12 -23.03
N ALA A 211 7.68 0.02 -23.16
CA ALA A 211 7.17 -1.22 -23.74
C ALA A 211 6.06 -1.86 -22.88
N ILE A 212 6.11 -1.69 -21.56
CA ILE A 212 5.10 -2.22 -20.63
C ILE A 212 3.86 -1.34 -20.62
N THR A 213 4.00 -0.02 -20.38
CA THR A 213 2.88 0.90 -20.15
C THR A 213 2.30 1.51 -21.43
N GLY A 214 3.08 1.51 -22.52
CA GLY A 214 2.76 2.22 -23.75
C GLY A 214 2.83 3.75 -23.61
N ILE A 215 3.22 4.28 -22.45
CA ILE A 215 3.40 5.71 -22.21
C ILE A 215 4.78 6.12 -22.71
N THR A 216 4.85 7.12 -23.59
CA THR A 216 6.10 7.62 -24.16
C THR A 216 6.47 9.00 -23.63
N ASP A 217 7.74 9.39 -23.76
CA ASP A 217 8.20 10.73 -23.38
C ASP A 217 7.40 11.83 -24.10
N GLU A 218 7.03 11.61 -25.37
CA GLU A 218 6.23 12.56 -26.17
C GLU A 218 4.82 12.73 -25.59
N MET A 219 4.19 11.67 -25.09
CA MET A 219 2.88 11.71 -24.43
C MET A 219 2.92 12.53 -23.14
N LEU A 220 4.04 12.52 -22.43
CA LEU A 220 4.23 13.21 -21.16
C LEU A 220 4.68 14.68 -21.35
N GLN A 221 5.17 15.03 -22.53
CA GLN A 221 5.61 16.39 -22.80
C GLN A 221 4.48 17.41 -22.63
N GLY A 222 4.70 18.40 -21.76
CA GLY A 222 3.72 19.45 -21.46
C GLY A 222 2.58 19.01 -20.55
N LYS A 223 2.61 17.79 -20.01
CA LYS A 223 1.68 17.37 -18.96
C LYS A 223 2.03 18.02 -17.63
N PRO A 224 1.06 18.16 -16.72
CA PRO A 224 1.33 18.68 -15.39
C PRO A 224 2.30 17.76 -14.63
N ASP A 225 3.03 18.31 -13.67
CA ASP A 225 3.74 17.47 -12.69
C ASP A 225 2.80 16.99 -11.59
N VAL A 226 3.27 16.04 -10.78
CA VAL A 226 2.44 15.42 -9.73
C VAL A 226 1.95 16.42 -8.68
N LYS A 227 2.74 17.48 -8.38
CA LYS A 227 2.36 18.52 -7.41
C LYS A 227 1.18 19.37 -7.87
N GLU A 228 1.00 19.51 -9.20
CA GLU A 228 -0.11 20.28 -9.76
C GLU A 228 -1.44 19.54 -9.72
N VAL A 229 -1.42 18.19 -9.64
CA VAL A 229 -2.63 17.35 -9.80
C VAL A 229 -2.97 16.48 -8.59
N ILE A 230 -2.01 16.24 -7.68
CA ILE A 230 -2.27 15.36 -6.53
C ILE A 230 -3.39 15.91 -5.63
N GLY A 231 -3.52 17.23 -5.50
CA GLY A 231 -4.62 17.84 -4.77
C GLY A 231 -5.99 17.58 -5.39
N ASP A 232 -6.07 17.58 -6.73
CA ASP A 232 -7.30 17.26 -7.47
C ASP A 232 -7.67 15.78 -7.31
N PHE A 233 -6.68 14.88 -7.32
CA PHE A 233 -6.87 13.47 -7.01
C PHE A 233 -7.44 13.27 -5.60
N LEU A 234 -6.79 13.88 -4.59
CA LEU A 234 -7.23 13.78 -3.20
C LEU A 234 -8.65 14.33 -2.99
N LEU A 235 -9.01 15.39 -3.72
CA LEU A 235 -10.37 15.90 -3.72
C LEU A 235 -11.37 14.91 -4.34
N PHE A 236 -10.99 14.22 -5.41
CA PHE A 236 -11.84 13.23 -6.07
C PHE A 236 -12.13 12.02 -5.18
N VAL A 237 -11.13 11.54 -4.43
CA VAL A 237 -11.28 10.39 -3.51
C VAL A 237 -11.79 10.78 -2.13
N LYS A 238 -11.97 12.09 -1.85
CA LYS A 238 -12.42 12.58 -0.55
C LYS A 238 -13.74 11.91 -0.14
N ASP A 239 -13.82 11.55 1.14
CA ASP A 239 -14.99 10.91 1.77
C ASP A 239 -15.41 9.57 1.11
N SER A 240 -14.47 8.89 0.45
CA SER A 240 -14.68 7.60 -0.21
C SER A 240 -13.77 6.53 0.36
N VAL A 241 -14.17 5.27 0.23
CA VAL A 241 -13.28 4.12 0.43
C VAL A 241 -12.51 3.88 -0.86
N VAL A 242 -11.19 3.88 -0.78
CA VAL A 242 -10.32 3.61 -1.93
C VAL A 242 -10.22 2.11 -2.15
N VAL A 243 -10.37 1.69 -3.40
CA VAL A 243 -10.25 0.30 -3.84
C VAL A 243 -9.07 0.19 -4.80
N GLY A 244 -8.22 -0.81 -4.64
CA GLY A 244 -7.15 -1.07 -5.59
C GLY A 244 -6.79 -2.54 -5.67
N HIS A 245 -5.85 -2.91 -6.52
CA HIS A 245 -5.41 -4.29 -6.71
C HIS A 245 -3.91 -4.41 -6.44
N ASN A 246 -3.52 -5.02 -5.32
CA ASN A 246 -2.18 -4.96 -4.74
C ASN A 246 -1.75 -3.52 -4.38
N PHE A 247 -2.72 -2.71 -4.07
CA PHE A 247 -2.64 -1.26 -3.95
C PHE A 247 -1.78 -0.81 -2.77
N VAL A 248 -1.96 -1.42 -1.61
CA VAL A 248 -1.26 -1.04 -0.38
C VAL A 248 0.24 -1.26 -0.50
N GLU A 249 0.65 -2.32 -1.21
CA GLU A 249 2.06 -2.65 -1.39
C GLU A 249 2.77 -1.84 -2.47
N PHE A 250 2.02 -1.23 -3.38
CA PHE A 250 2.59 -0.51 -4.51
C PHE A 250 2.04 0.92 -4.66
N ASP A 251 0.84 1.11 -5.18
CA ASP A 251 0.28 2.41 -5.57
C ASP A 251 0.24 3.42 -4.42
N LYS A 252 -0.20 2.95 -3.25
CA LYS A 252 -0.31 3.79 -2.05
C LYS A 252 1.00 4.47 -1.70
N LYS A 253 2.12 3.77 -1.80
CA LYS A 253 3.45 4.32 -1.45
C LYS A 253 3.85 5.48 -2.35
N PHE A 254 3.50 5.43 -3.64
CA PHE A 254 3.73 6.53 -4.58
C PHE A 254 2.78 7.70 -4.33
N LEU A 255 1.51 7.40 -4.06
CA LEU A 255 0.50 8.42 -3.78
C LEU A 255 0.76 9.14 -2.45
N ASP A 256 1.18 8.42 -1.41
CA ASP A 256 1.62 9.00 -0.13
C ASP A 256 2.78 9.98 -0.35
N LYS A 257 3.84 9.52 -1.05
CA LYS A 257 4.99 10.39 -1.40
C LYS A 257 4.56 11.63 -2.21
N ALA A 258 3.63 11.46 -3.15
CA ALA A 258 3.12 12.57 -3.94
C ALA A 258 2.33 13.57 -3.10
N ALA A 259 1.48 13.08 -2.18
CA ALA A 259 0.72 13.91 -1.26
C ALA A 259 1.64 14.68 -0.30
N GLU A 260 2.64 14.02 0.28
CA GLU A 260 3.63 14.63 1.17
C GLU A 260 4.41 15.78 0.50
N LYS A 261 4.73 15.66 -0.79
CA LYS A 261 5.39 16.76 -1.56
C LYS A 261 4.58 18.06 -1.57
N CYS A 262 3.28 18.00 -1.27
CA CYS A 262 2.35 19.13 -1.22
C CYS A 262 1.79 19.38 0.17
N GLU A 263 2.37 18.77 1.21
CA GLU A 263 1.88 18.84 2.58
C GLU A 263 0.44 18.36 2.75
N TYR A 264 -0.01 17.46 1.88
CA TYR A 264 -1.29 16.77 1.96
C TYR A 264 -1.11 15.40 2.60
N GLU A 265 -2.23 14.78 2.99
CA GLU A 265 -2.29 13.44 3.55
C GLU A 265 -3.31 12.59 2.76
N PHE A 266 -2.97 11.31 2.53
CA PHE A 266 -3.83 10.35 1.86
C PHE A 266 -4.25 9.26 2.84
N ASN A 267 -5.33 9.50 3.57
CA ASN A 267 -5.78 8.71 4.72
C ASN A 267 -7.16 8.07 4.53
N ASN A 268 -7.54 7.76 3.32
CA ASN A 268 -8.79 7.06 3.04
C ASN A 268 -8.76 5.64 3.63
N ASP A 269 -9.92 5.14 4.05
CA ASP A 269 -10.11 3.70 4.22
C ASP A 269 -9.86 2.99 2.89
N MET A 270 -9.29 1.77 2.95
CA MET A 270 -8.84 1.07 1.74
C MET A 270 -9.29 -0.38 1.72
N ILE A 271 -9.65 -0.84 0.52
CA ILE A 271 -9.92 -2.25 0.22
C ILE A 271 -8.97 -2.68 -0.89
N ASP A 272 -8.23 -3.76 -0.64
CA ASP A 272 -7.38 -4.38 -1.65
C ASP A 272 -8.07 -5.61 -2.23
N THR A 273 -8.35 -5.55 -3.54
CA THR A 273 -9.06 -6.64 -4.24
C THR A 273 -8.21 -7.89 -4.44
N TRP A 274 -6.88 -7.83 -4.28
CA TRP A 274 -6.03 -9.01 -4.34
C TRP A 274 -6.34 -9.99 -3.20
N PRO A 275 -6.14 -9.65 -1.90
CA PRO A 275 -6.49 -10.53 -0.80
C PRO A 275 -8.00 -10.83 -0.74
N LEU A 276 -8.85 -9.87 -1.09
CA LEU A 276 -10.30 -10.06 -1.14
C LEU A 276 -10.69 -11.12 -2.16
N SER A 277 -10.01 -11.17 -3.33
CA SER A 277 -10.23 -12.22 -4.34
C SER A 277 -9.79 -13.59 -3.83
N MET A 278 -8.69 -13.68 -3.09
CA MET A 278 -8.23 -14.95 -2.51
C MET A 278 -9.24 -15.53 -1.52
N ASP A 279 -9.91 -14.68 -0.75
CA ASP A 279 -10.93 -15.07 0.22
C ASP A 279 -12.27 -15.45 -0.44
N LEU A 280 -12.75 -14.61 -1.34
CA LEU A 280 -14.07 -14.76 -1.94
C LEU A 280 -14.12 -15.74 -3.13
N VAL A 281 -13.00 -15.90 -3.85
CA VAL A 281 -12.90 -16.77 -5.03
C VAL A 281 -11.67 -17.68 -4.90
N PRO A 282 -11.63 -18.57 -3.90
CA PRO A 282 -10.50 -19.46 -3.70
C PRO A 282 -10.33 -20.44 -4.88
N GLY A 283 -9.08 -20.80 -5.19
CA GLY A 283 -8.77 -21.83 -6.20
C GLY A 283 -8.33 -21.31 -7.55
N LEU A 284 -8.20 -20.00 -7.74
CA LEU A 284 -7.55 -19.45 -8.92
C LEU A 284 -6.05 -19.76 -8.89
N LYS A 285 -5.47 -20.03 -10.06
CA LYS A 285 -4.02 -20.30 -10.18
C LYS A 285 -3.15 -19.07 -9.83
N LYS A 286 -3.66 -17.87 -10.08
CA LYS A 286 -3.05 -16.57 -9.81
C LYS A 286 -4.14 -15.55 -9.53
N TYR A 287 -3.80 -14.54 -8.75
CA TYR A 287 -4.71 -13.45 -8.35
C TYR A 287 -4.23 -12.08 -8.88
N LYS A 288 -3.46 -12.05 -9.97
CA LYS A 288 -3.15 -10.81 -10.69
C LYS A 288 -4.43 -10.28 -11.34
N LEU A 289 -4.49 -8.97 -11.57
CA LEU A 289 -5.66 -8.27 -12.08
C LEU A 289 -6.30 -8.96 -13.29
N ASN A 290 -5.50 -9.33 -14.30
CA ASN A 290 -5.97 -10.00 -15.51
C ASN A 290 -6.61 -11.37 -15.22
N PHE A 291 -6.06 -12.16 -14.29
CA PHE A 291 -6.64 -13.48 -13.97
C PHE A 291 -7.98 -13.37 -13.23
N VAL A 292 -8.12 -12.35 -12.38
CA VAL A 292 -9.37 -12.09 -11.67
C VAL A 292 -10.40 -11.49 -12.63
N ALA A 293 -9.99 -10.60 -13.52
CA ALA A 293 -10.84 -10.07 -14.59
C ALA A 293 -11.37 -11.17 -15.51
N ASP A 294 -10.50 -12.07 -15.96
CA ASP A 294 -10.86 -13.22 -16.81
C ASP A 294 -11.90 -14.12 -16.11
N TYR A 295 -11.74 -14.36 -14.81
CA TYR A 295 -12.69 -15.14 -14.02
C TYR A 295 -14.10 -14.52 -14.02
N PHE A 296 -14.20 -13.21 -13.94
CA PHE A 296 -15.48 -12.48 -13.99
C PHE A 296 -15.90 -12.06 -15.40
N HIS A 297 -15.17 -12.47 -16.45
CA HIS A 297 -15.43 -12.10 -17.84
C HIS A 297 -15.41 -10.58 -18.09
N ILE A 298 -14.50 -9.88 -17.39
CA ILE A 298 -14.27 -8.44 -17.53
C ILE A 298 -13.20 -8.24 -18.60
N GLU A 299 -13.55 -7.57 -19.70
CA GLU A 299 -12.62 -7.22 -20.78
C GLU A 299 -11.99 -5.85 -20.50
N PHE A 300 -10.66 -5.75 -20.59
CA PHE A 300 -9.93 -4.50 -20.44
C PHE A 300 -8.57 -4.55 -21.15
N HIS A 301 -7.97 -3.39 -21.37
CA HIS A 301 -6.65 -3.26 -21.97
C HIS A 301 -5.63 -2.94 -20.88
N HIS A 302 -4.78 -3.92 -20.53
CA HIS A 302 -3.75 -3.77 -19.52
C HIS A 302 -2.75 -2.64 -19.82
N HIS A 303 -2.19 -2.09 -18.73
CA HIS A 303 -1.10 -1.12 -18.72
C HIS A 303 -1.51 0.29 -19.16
N ARG A 304 -2.72 0.70 -18.83
CA ARG A 304 -3.18 2.07 -18.82
C ARG A 304 -4.03 2.25 -17.58
N ALA A 305 -3.61 3.17 -16.70
CA ALA A 305 -4.20 3.32 -15.37
C ALA A 305 -5.73 3.42 -15.38
N LEU A 306 -6.33 4.12 -16.34
CA LEU A 306 -7.81 4.21 -16.42
C LEU A 306 -8.47 2.86 -16.71
N SER A 307 -7.87 2.05 -17.57
CA SER A 307 -8.40 0.72 -17.91
C SER A 307 -8.26 -0.24 -16.73
N ASP A 308 -7.14 -0.21 -16.03
CA ASP A 308 -6.85 -1.06 -14.87
C ASP A 308 -7.69 -0.63 -13.65
N ALA A 309 -7.88 0.67 -13.41
CA ALA A 309 -8.82 1.18 -12.39
C ALA A 309 -10.28 0.81 -12.70
N TRP A 310 -10.67 0.84 -13.97
CA TRP A 310 -12.02 0.42 -14.37
C TRP A 310 -12.25 -1.06 -14.15
N ALA A 311 -11.31 -1.92 -14.56
CA ALA A 311 -11.36 -3.34 -14.30
C ALA A 311 -11.38 -3.64 -12.78
N THR A 312 -10.59 -2.93 -11.99
CA THR A 312 -10.60 -3.02 -10.53
C THR A 312 -11.95 -2.64 -9.93
N ALA A 313 -12.62 -1.61 -10.46
CA ALA A 313 -13.97 -1.22 -10.05
C ALA A 313 -15.00 -2.31 -10.35
N GLU A 314 -14.99 -2.89 -11.55
CA GLU A 314 -15.88 -3.99 -11.93
C GLU A 314 -15.61 -5.25 -11.10
N ILE A 315 -14.34 -5.61 -10.89
CA ILE A 315 -13.93 -6.73 -10.03
C ILE A 315 -14.45 -6.52 -8.60
N PHE A 316 -14.29 -5.34 -8.04
CA PHE A 316 -14.79 -5.05 -6.70
C PHE A 316 -16.30 -5.26 -6.61
N ILE A 317 -17.07 -4.76 -7.56
CA ILE A 317 -18.53 -4.94 -7.60
C ILE A 317 -18.88 -6.44 -7.67
N GLU A 318 -18.22 -7.22 -8.52
CA GLU A 318 -18.47 -8.66 -8.63
C GLU A 318 -18.07 -9.43 -7.37
N LEU A 319 -16.95 -9.08 -6.73
CA LEU A 319 -16.54 -9.67 -5.44
C LEU A 319 -17.57 -9.38 -4.35
N MET A 320 -18.15 -8.19 -4.32
CA MET A 320 -19.20 -7.84 -3.36
C MET A 320 -20.51 -8.63 -3.62
N ARG A 321 -20.84 -8.93 -4.87
CA ARG A 321 -21.94 -9.83 -5.22
C ARG A 321 -21.68 -11.24 -4.73
N VAL A 322 -20.46 -11.76 -4.91
CA VAL A 322 -20.07 -13.08 -4.37
C VAL A 322 -20.17 -13.10 -2.84
N LYS A 323 -19.73 -12.04 -2.16
CA LYS A 323 -19.86 -11.90 -0.71
C LYS A 323 -21.32 -11.98 -0.29
N TYR A 324 -22.19 -11.19 -0.91
CA TYR A 324 -23.63 -11.20 -0.63
C TYR A 324 -24.24 -12.60 -0.80
N GLU A 325 -23.94 -13.28 -1.92
CA GLU A 325 -24.44 -14.62 -2.17
C GLU A 325 -23.98 -15.65 -1.12
N LYS A 326 -22.73 -15.56 -0.66
CA LYS A 326 -22.20 -16.45 0.40
C LYS A 326 -22.89 -16.24 1.75
N GLU A 327 -23.15 -14.99 2.12
CA GLU A 327 -23.81 -14.64 3.38
C GLU A 327 -25.27 -15.08 3.41
N HIS A 328 -25.98 -15.06 2.26
CA HIS A 328 -27.41 -15.38 2.17
C HIS A 328 -27.71 -16.83 1.75
N LYS A 329 -26.70 -17.60 1.29
CA LYS A 329 -26.87 -19.06 1.07
C LYS A 329 -26.81 -19.89 2.34
N ASN A 330 -26.30 -19.32 3.44
CA ASN A 330 -26.19 -19.98 4.75
C ASN A 330 -27.31 -19.58 5.71
N SER A 331 -28.28 -18.78 5.24
CA SER A 331 -29.52 -18.41 5.93
C SER A 331 -30.69 -19.17 5.35
#